data_378f9002591d3ab61b0b44df7cc5bb67
#
_entry.id   378f9002591d3ab61b0b44df7cc5bb67
#
_cell.length_a   1.000
_cell.length_b   1.000
_cell.length_c   1.000
_cell.angle_alpha   90.00
_cell.angle_beta   90.00
_cell.angle_gamma   90.00
#
_symmetry.space_group_name_H-M   'P 1'
#
loop_
_entity.id
_entity.type
_entity.pdbx_description
1 polymer ?
#
loop_
_entity_poly.entity_id
_entity_poly.type
_entity_poly.pdbx_seq_one_letter_code
_entity_poly.pdbx_strand_id
1 'polypeptide(L)'
;MKARQVLVFLLSVGAALAALWLVFPADGIAAGGITLRFASRDGYLRDASAVKVDVDSVLTGVASRFEMEADTLEHYRRFFHDNPDRIYLPDDDDHYFDAVFQQMEKASEEGRTVRVLHYGDSQIEMDRISQDLREALQERFGGSGTGLFPALGNVPSGSISRSASGALEHYTMYGDSTTQRAGHNRYGPLAQVVQLSGEATVNLRPTTNKNAREGAKEFSRISVLYGRPSPDFSLKVTSDTLKAKVTTETSPSGVTLSVWQFSRPVRRASVRLNGSAEIYAIGADGPFGVTVDNIPLRGCSGTIFTRISKPLMEESLSLEDVRLIILQFGGNYMPVARSTKVIEQYQEQIARQISYFQEVAPEAKILFIGPSDMGKSVNGRIVTWPRLPEVVDSLKATALRSGAAYWDLYRMMGGENSMGQWVKHVPPYAGPDHIHFTPAGARKVGEAFSQ
;
A
#
# COMPACT_ATOMS: atom_id res chain seq x y z
N MET A 1 -31.49 36.82 -20.82
CA MET A 1 -32.31 36.70 -19.59
C MET A 1 -31.73 37.57 -18.49
N LYS A 2 -32.56 38.32 -17.75
CA LYS A 2 -32.06 39.12 -16.63
C LYS A 2 -31.67 38.18 -15.47
N ALA A 3 -30.58 38.44 -14.74
CA ALA A 3 -30.07 37.58 -13.63
C ALA A 3 -31.18 37.13 -12.65
N ARG A 4 -32.17 38.01 -12.38
CA ARG A 4 -33.34 37.67 -11.55
C ARG A 4 -34.20 36.55 -12.14
N GLN A 5 -34.33 36.44 -13.47
CA GLN A 5 -35.13 35.38 -14.13
C GLN A 5 -34.39 34.02 -14.03
N VAL A 6 -33.05 34.02 -14.13
CA VAL A 6 -32.22 32.83 -13.96
C VAL A 6 -32.30 32.34 -12.53
N LEU A 7 -32.22 33.23 -11.55
CA LEU A 7 -32.33 32.89 -10.13
C LEU A 7 -33.71 32.28 -9.79
N VAL A 8 -34.79 32.89 -10.27
CA VAL A 8 -36.17 32.38 -10.06
C VAL A 8 -36.32 31.01 -10.71
N PHE A 9 -35.79 30.79 -11.93
CA PHE A 9 -35.81 29.51 -12.58
C PHE A 9 -35.05 28.42 -11.79
N LEU A 10 -33.83 28.72 -11.32
CA LEU A 10 -33.04 27.78 -10.52
C LEU A 10 -33.73 27.41 -9.20
N LEU A 11 -34.31 28.39 -8.52
CA LEU A 11 -35.07 28.18 -7.27
C LEU A 11 -36.34 27.34 -7.53
N SER A 12 -37.03 27.55 -8.66
CA SER A 12 -38.21 26.77 -9.01
C SER A 12 -37.85 25.30 -9.34
N VAL A 13 -36.75 25.09 -10.07
CA VAL A 13 -36.22 23.73 -10.35
C VAL A 13 -35.79 23.06 -9.06
N GLY A 14 -35.06 23.75 -8.18
CA GLY A 14 -34.68 23.23 -6.87
C GLY A 14 -35.86 22.84 -6.00
N ALA A 15 -36.90 23.68 -5.94
CA ALA A 15 -38.13 23.36 -5.23
C ALA A 15 -38.88 22.15 -5.80
N ALA A 16 -38.95 22.02 -7.12
CA ALA A 16 -39.55 20.88 -7.78
C ALA A 16 -38.79 19.57 -7.50
N LEU A 17 -37.46 19.61 -7.56
CA LEU A 17 -36.60 18.47 -7.21
C LEU A 17 -36.74 18.07 -5.74
N ALA A 18 -36.81 19.04 -4.83
CA ALA A 18 -37.03 18.78 -3.41
C ALA A 18 -38.42 18.18 -3.13
N ALA A 19 -39.45 18.64 -3.83
CA ALA A 19 -40.80 18.05 -3.76
C ALA A 19 -40.79 16.61 -4.28
N LEU A 20 -40.14 16.34 -5.42
CA LEU A 20 -39.96 14.99 -5.95
C LEU A 20 -39.23 14.08 -4.95
N TRP A 21 -38.14 14.59 -4.33
CA TRP A 21 -37.38 13.84 -3.32
C TRP A 21 -38.25 13.42 -2.13
N LEU A 22 -39.19 14.27 -1.72
CA LEU A 22 -40.09 14.00 -0.58
C LEU A 22 -41.23 13.04 -0.90
N VAL A 23 -41.73 13.03 -2.14
CA VAL A 23 -43.00 12.35 -2.50
C VAL A 23 -42.79 11.14 -3.42
N PHE A 24 -41.63 11.01 -4.07
CA PHE A 24 -41.38 9.95 -5.02
C PHE A 24 -41.29 8.57 -4.34
N PRO A 25 -42.01 7.52 -4.84
CA PRO A 25 -41.99 6.20 -4.23
C PRO A 25 -40.60 5.57 -4.23
N ALA A 26 -40.22 4.94 -3.11
CA ALA A 26 -38.91 4.29 -2.98
C ALA A 26 -38.70 3.15 -4.01
N ASP A 27 -39.78 2.48 -4.40
CA ASP A 27 -39.75 1.35 -5.35
C ASP A 27 -39.78 1.82 -6.82
N GLY A 28 -39.94 3.13 -7.06
CA GLY A 28 -40.07 3.71 -8.40
C GLY A 28 -41.52 3.65 -8.94
N ILE A 29 -41.71 4.22 -10.12
CA ILE A 29 -43.00 4.23 -10.85
C ILE A 29 -42.86 3.39 -12.10
N ALA A 30 -43.66 2.32 -12.22
CA ALA A 30 -43.68 1.48 -13.42
C ALA A 30 -44.60 2.09 -14.48
N ALA A 31 -44.09 2.35 -15.69
CA ALA A 31 -44.87 2.85 -16.84
C ALA A 31 -44.33 2.20 -18.12
N GLY A 32 -45.21 1.53 -18.85
CA GLY A 32 -44.87 0.97 -20.18
C GLY A 32 -43.71 -0.03 -20.21
N GLY A 33 -43.53 -0.84 -19.15
CA GLY A 33 -42.45 -1.82 -19.04
C GLY A 33 -41.07 -1.24 -18.57
N ILE A 34 -41.05 0.06 -18.25
CA ILE A 34 -39.88 0.73 -17.69
C ILE A 34 -40.21 1.19 -16.28
N THR A 35 -39.27 0.97 -15.33
CA THR A 35 -39.41 1.51 -13.96
C THR A 35 -38.59 2.78 -13.87
N LEU A 36 -39.27 3.92 -13.72
CA LEU A 36 -38.64 5.21 -13.45
C LEU A 36 -38.26 5.27 -11.97
N ARG A 37 -36.99 5.54 -11.70
CA ARG A 37 -36.46 5.69 -10.32
C ARG A 37 -35.93 7.11 -10.12
N PHE A 38 -36.19 7.66 -8.94
CA PHE A 38 -35.65 8.94 -8.50
C PHE A 38 -35.14 8.80 -7.08
N ALA A 39 -34.05 9.49 -6.74
CA ALA A 39 -33.51 9.50 -5.38
C ALA A 39 -34.58 10.11 -4.44
N SER A 40 -35.26 9.26 -3.68
CA SER A 40 -36.33 9.69 -2.74
C SER A 40 -35.85 9.59 -1.30
N ARG A 41 -36.48 10.39 -0.41
CA ARG A 41 -36.21 10.35 1.02
C ARG A 41 -36.34 8.95 1.60
N ASP A 42 -37.40 8.23 1.25
CA ASP A 42 -37.68 6.90 1.78
C ASP A 42 -36.74 5.83 1.22
N GLY A 43 -36.27 5.99 -0.04
CA GLY A 43 -35.21 5.17 -0.61
C GLY A 43 -33.88 5.36 0.12
N TYR A 44 -33.52 6.61 0.36
CA TYR A 44 -32.28 6.94 1.12
C TYR A 44 -32.33 6.42 2.57
N LEU A 45 -33.47 6.54 3.26
CA LEU A 45 -33.63 6.05 4.61
C LEU A 45 -33.65 4.51 4.69
N ARG A 46 -34.16 3.82 3.66
CA ARG A 46 -34.07 2.35 3.56
C ARG A 46 -32.62 1.91 3.37
N ASP A 47 -31.88 2.52 2.46
CA ASP A 47 -30.46 2.20 2.24
C ASP A 47 -29.61 2.52 3.47
N ALA A 48 -29.87 3.65 4.14
CA ALA A 48 -29.18 3.99 5.38
C ALA A 48 -29.52 3.08 6.56
N SER A 49 -30.72 2.48 6.57
CA SER A 49 -31.11 1.49 7.61
C SER A 49 -30.65 0.07 7.29
N ALA A 50 -30.39 -0.26 6.02
CA ALA A 50 -29.87 -1.56 5.61
C ALA A 50 -28.38 -1.76 5.94
N VAL A 51 -27.66 -0.70 6.28
CA VAL A 51 -26.23 -0.73 6.65
C VAL A 51 -26.01 -0.65 8.17
N LYS A 52 -26.99 -0.92 9.00
CA LYS A 52 -26.74 -1.26 10.40
C LYS A 52 -26.24 -2.70 10.47
N VAL A 53 -24.96 -2.90 10.20
CA VAL A 53 -24.25 -4.08 10.68
C VAL A 53 -24.39 -4.05 12.20
N ASP A 54 -25.10 -5.01 12.73
CA ASP A 54 -25.20 -5.23 14.18
C ASP A 54 -23.82 -5.68 14.67
N VAL A 55 -23.06 -4.70 15.14
CA VAL A 55 -21.69 -4.88 15.64
C VAL A 55 -21.68 -5.88 16.80
N ASP A 56 -22.74 -5.92 17.62
CA ASP A 56 -22.86 -6.88 18.71
C ASP A 56 -23.08 -8.31 18.19
N SER A 57 -23.81 -8.49 17.09
CA SER A 57 -23.95 -9.82 16.46
C SER A 57 -22.64 -10.26 15.79
N VAL A 58 -21.87 -9.35 15.22
CA VAL A 58 -20.54 -9.63 14.67
C VAL A 58 -19.54 -9.94 15.79
N LEU A 59 -19.53 -9.17 16.89
CA LEU A 59 -18.67 -9.42 18.05
C LEU A 59 -19.05 -10.69 18.78
N THR A 60 -20.33 -11.00 18.93
CA THR A 60 -20.81 -12.27 19.51
C THR A 60 -20.44 -13.43 18.58
N GLY A 61 -20.53 -13.25 17.26
CA GLY A 61 -20.08 -14.21 16.26
C GLY A 61 -18.56 -14.44 16.25
N VAL A 62 -17.76 -13.42 16.59
CA VAL A 62 -16.30 -13.56 16.74
C VAL A 62 -15.94 -14.22 18.07
N ALA A 63 -16.59 -13.88 19.18
CA ALA A 63 -16.32 -14.48 20.48
C ALA A 63 -16.70 -15.98 20.54
N SER A 64 -17.77 -16.40 19.86
CA SER A 64 -18.14 -17.80 19.71
C SER A 64 -17.24 -18.59 18.74
N ARG A 65 -16.39 -17.93 17.96
CA ARG A 65 -15.48 -18.56 16.99
C ARG A 65 -14.25 -19.22 17.61
N PHE A 66 -13.93 -18.94 18.85
CA PHE A 66 -12.81 -19.62 19.55
C PHE A 66 -13.17 -21.03 20.06
N GLU A 67 -14.46 -21.44 19.99
CA GLU A 67 -14.91 -22.81 20.26
C GLU A 67 -15.56 -23.44 19.02
N MET A 68 -15.01 -23.23 17.84
CA MET A 68 -15.58 -23.79 16.60
C MET A 68 -15.35 -25.30 16.51
N GLU A 69 -16.43 -26.07 16.33
CA GLU A 69 -16.37 -27.50 16.01
C GLU A 69 -15.63 -27.75 14.68
N ALA A 70 -15.01 -28.94 14.56
CA ALA A 70 -14.20 -29.35 13.43
C ALA A 70 -14.91 -29.17 12.05
N ASP A 71 -16.23 -29.37 12.00
CA ASP A 71 -17.06 -29.21 10.80
C ASP A 71 -17.13 -27.74 10.32
N THR A 72 -17.10 -26.79 11.23
CA THR A 72 -17.12 -25.36 10.90
C THR A 72 -15.76 -24.91 10.36
N LEU A 73 -14.68 -25.44 10.91
CA LEU A 73 -13.32 -25.20 10.40
C LEU A 73 -13.15 -25.75 8.98
N GLU A 74 -13.68 -26.96 8.70
CA GLU A 74 -13.65 -27.55 7.37
C GLU A 74 -14.52 -26.77 6.37
N HIS A 75 -15.69 -26.24 6.80
CA HIS A 75 -16.52 -25.37 5.98
C HIS A 75 -15.78 -24.09 5.58
N TYR A 76 -15.09 -23.43 6.52
CA TYR A 76 -14.28 -22.25 6.20
C TYR A 76 -13.07 -22.59 5.34
N ARG A 77 -12.39 -23.71 5.56
CA ARG A 77 -11.31 -24.18 4.68
C ARG A 77 -11.79 -24.34 3.25
N ARG A 78 -12.96 -24.94 3.02
CA ARG A 78 -13.54 -25.05 1.67
C ARG A 78 -13.93 -23.71 1.10
N PHE A 79 -14.60 -22.86 1.89
CA PHE A 79 -14.97 -21.50 1.48
C PHE A 79 -13.73 -20.70 1.03
N PHE A 80 -12.69 -20.68 1.84
CA PHE A 80 -11.44 -20.00 1.48
C PHE A 80 -10.71 -20.66 0.33
N HIS A 81 -10.77 -21.98 0.21
CA HIS A 81 -10.20 -22.70 -0.92
C HIS A 81 -10.84 -22.31 -2.25
N ASP A 82 -12.15 -22.11 -2.27
CA ASP A 82 -12.92 -21.80 -3.48
C ASP A 82 -13.03 -20.29 -3.75
N ASN A 83 -12.67 -19.44 -2.78
CA ASN A 83 -12.72 -17.99 -2.93
C ASN A 83 -11.62 -17.50 -3.90
N PRO A 84 -11.96 -16.78 -4.99
CA PRO A 84 -10.98 -16.22 -5.92
C PRO A 84 -10.03 -15.21 -5.27
N ASP A 85 -10.43 -14.58 -4.16
CA ASP A 85 -9.67 -13.54 -3.46
C ASP A 85 -8.76 -14.10 -2.35
N ARG A 86 -8.70 -15.44 -2.19
CA ARG A 86 -7.84 -16.07 -1.17
C ARG A 86 -6.36 -15.83 -1.42
N ILE A 87 -5.59 -15.80 -0.34
CA ILE A 87 -4.14 -15.91 -0.38
C ILE A 87 -3.78 -17.41 -0.49
N TYR A 88 -2.94 -17.76 -1.47
CA TYR A 88 -2.38 -19.09 -1.61
C TYR A 88 -1.13 -19.20 -0.72
N LEU A 89 -1.06 -20.26 0.05
CA LEU A 89 0.02 -20.47 1.02
C LEU A 89 1.02 -21.51 0.48
N PRO A 90 2.33 -21.37 0.73
CA PRO A 90 3.30 -22.37 0.35
C PRO A 90 3.01 -23.67 1.12
N ASP A 91 3.08 -24.81 0.42
CA ASP A 91 2.79 -26.14 0.95
C ASP A 91 1.40 -26.27 1.61
N ASP A 92 0.45 -25.38 1.28
CA ASP A 92 -0.87 -25.24 1.90
C ASP A 92 -0.81 -25.12 3.44
N ASP A 93 0.26 -24.51 3.97
CA ASP A 93 0.49 -24.32 5.42
C ASP A 93 -0.41 -23.21 5.99
N ASP A 94 -1.52 -23.59 6.58
CA ASP A 94 -2.51 -22.70 7.23
C ASP A 94 -1.88 -21.83 8.36
N HIS A 95 -0.70 -22.19 8.87
CA HIS A 95 0.03 -21.50 9.94
C HIS A 95 1.10 -20.53 9.43
N TYR A 96 1.20 -20.37 8.11
CA TYR A 96 2.27 -19.57 7.48
C TYR A 96 2.42 -18.17 8.07
N PHE A 97 1.34 -17.48 8.39
CA PHE A 97 1.34 -16.12 8.93
C PHE A 97 1.20 -16.02 10.45
N ASP A 98 1.03 -17.13 11.18
CA ASP A 98 0.78 -17.11 12.63
C ASP A 98 1.82 -16.30 13.41
N ALA A 99 3.10 -16.52 13.11
CA ALA A 99 4.18 -15.79 13.77
C ALA A 99 4.11 -14.27 13.50
N VAL A 100 3.71 -13.86 12.29
CA VAL A 100 3.55 -12.44 11.92
C VAL A 100 2.43 -11.82 12.74
N PHE A 101 1.26 -12.45 12.76
CA PHE A 101 0.11 -11.95 13.51
C PHE A 101 0.36 -11.90 15.01
N GLN A 102 1.03 -12.90 15.58
CA GLN A 102 1.45 -12.88 16.98
C GLN A 102 2.38 -11.68 17.30
N GLN A 103 3.30 -11.33 16.39
CA GLN A 103 4.15 -10.16 16.59
C GLN A 103 3.35 -8.85 16.49
N MET A 104 2.37 -8.78 15.59
CA MET A 104 1.47 -7.63 15.46
C MET A 104 0.58 -7.46 16.71
N GLU A 105 0.02 -8.54 17.25
CA GLU A 105 -0.78 -8.52 18.48
C GLU A 105 0.03 -8.00 19.69
N LYS A 106 1.25 -8.47 19.85
CA LYS A 106 2.13 -8.05 20.93
C LYS A 106 2.68 -6.63 20.80
N ALA A 107 2.71 -6.08 19.58
CA ALA A 107 3.35 -4.79 19.30
C ALA A 107 2.82 -3.64 20.19
N SER A 108 1.51 -3.58 20.41
CA SER A 108 0.89 -2.54 21.24
C SER A 108 1.20 -2.74 22.73
N GLU A 109 1.19 -3.98 23.22
CA GLU A 109 1.49 -4.31 24.63
C GLU A 109 2.96 -4.06 24.97
N GLU A 110 3.86 -4.38 24.05
CA GLU A 110 5.31 -4.21 24.19
C GLU A 110 5.78 -2.77 23.87
N GLY A 111 4.89 -1.90 23.41
CA GLY A 111 5.20 -0.50 23.09
C GLY A 111 6.17 -0.34 21.92
N ARG A 112 6.16 -1.28 20.96
CA ARG A 112 7.01 -1.26 19.74
C ARG A 112 6.19 -1.16 18.48
N THR A 113 6.86 -0.83 17.37
CA THR A 113 6.25 -0.76 16.04
C THR A 113 6.70 -1.95 15.21
N VAL A 114 5.76 -2.76 14.73
CA VAL A 114 5.97 -3.83 13.75
C VAL A 114 5.73 -3.29 12.36
N ARG A 115 6.62 -3.63 11.43
CA ARG A 115 6.61 -3.05 10.09
C ARG A 115 6.29 -4.07 9.00
N VAL A 116 5.44 -3.65 8.06
CA VAL A 116 5.14 -4.33 6.81
C VAL A 116 5.69 -3.50 5.66
N LEU A 117 6.56 -4.05 4.84
CA LEU A 117 7.07 -3.37 3.63
C LEU A 117 6.25 -3.80 2.42
N HIS A 118 5.58 -2.87 1.76
CA HIS A 118 4.86 -3.11 0.51
C HIS A 118 5.65 -2.50 -0.66
N TYR A 119 6.45 -3.33 -1.30
CA TYR A 119 7.14 -2.99 -2.55
C TYR A 119 6.24 -3.26 -3.74
N GLY A 120 6.20 -2.34 -4.67
CA GLY A 120 5.46 -2.53 -5.92
C GLY A 120 5.92 -1.56 -7.00
N ASP A 121 5.29 -1.63 -8.16
CA ASP A 121 5.55 -0.72 -9.27
C ASP A 121 4.65 0.53 -9.21
N SER A 122 4.30 1.11 -10.37
CA SER A 122 3.41 2.28 -10.45
C SER A 122 1.98 2.01 -9.97
N GLN A 123 1.56 0.76 -9.81
CA GLN A 123 0.22 0.44 -9.32
C GLN A 123 0.00 0.86 -7.86
N ILE A 124 1.04 0.84 -7.03
CA ILE A 124 0.94 1.26 -5.62
C ILE A 124 1.32 2.73 -5.38
N GLU A 125 1.72 3.48 -6.41
CA GLU A 125 2.04 4.91 -6.27
C GLU A 125 0.92 5.70 -5.62
N MET A 126 1.28 6.82 -4.97
CA MET A 126 0.35 7.66 -4.22
C MET A 126 -0.31 6.93 -3.05
N ASP A 127 0.30 5.83 -2.60
CA ASP A 127 -0.20 5.03 -1.46
C ASP A 127 -1.62 4.46 -1.68
N ARG A 128 -2.01 4.33 -2.95
CA ARG A 128 -3.41 4.09 -3.35
C ARG A 128 -3.97 2.72 -2.99
N ILE A 129 -3.10 1.73 -2.73
CA ILE A 129 -3.46 0.37 -2.29
C ILE A 129 -2.99 0.14 -0.87
N SER A 130 -1.71 0.44 -0.58
CA SER A 130 -1.10 0.17 0.74
C SER A 130 -1.80 0.88 1.89
N GLN A 131 -2.46 2.03 1.65
CA GLN A 131 -3.19 2.75 2.69
C GLN A 131 -4.40 1.97 3.23
N ASP A 132 -5.06 1.16 2.40
CA ASP A 132 -6.23 0.37 2.82
C ASP A 132 -5.78 -0.79 3.71
N LEU A 133 -4.72 -1.52 3.31
CA LEU A 133 -4.10 -2.54 4.15
C LEU A 133 -3.57 -1.94 5.47
N ARG A 134 -2.93 -0.76 5.40
CA ARG A 134 -2.44 -0.06 6.61
C ARG A 134 -3.57 0.28 7.55
N GLU A 135 -4.68 0.83 7.05
CA GLU A 135 -5.85 1.15 7.85
C GLU A 135 -6.40 -0.11 8.54
N ALA A 136 -6.64 -1.20 7.80
CA ALA A 136 -7.17 -2.44 8.34
C ALA A 136 -6.26 -3.05 9.44
N LEU A 137 -4.94 -3.09 9.22
CA LEU A 137 -4.00 -3.61 10.22
C LEU A 137 -3.89 -2.69 11.44
N GLN A 138 -3.93 -1.35 11.24
CA GLN A 138 -3.90 -0.38 12.34
C GLN A 138 -5.18 -0.40 13.17
N GLU A 139 -6.34 -0.60 12.55
CA GLU A 139 -7.62 -0.78 13.27
C GLU A 139 -7.61 -2.04 14.14
N ARG A 140 -7.02 -3.12 13.65
CA ARG A 140 -7.00 -4.39 14.38
C ARG A 140 -5.91 -4.48 15.45
N PHE A 141 -4.69 -4.02 15.14
CA PHE A 141 -3.50 -4.23 15.97
C PHE A 141 -2.96 -2.94 16.61
N GLY A 142 -3.65 -1.82 16.39
CA GLY A 142 -3.17 -0.51 16.78
C GLY A 142 -2.09 0.04 15.84
N GLY A 143 -1.77 1.29 15.99
CA GLY A 143 -0.78 2.01 15.18
C GLY A 143 -1.37 3.28 14.54
N SER A 144 -0.51 4.06 13.93
CA SER A 144 -0.87 5.24 13.12
C SER A 144 0.32 5.69 12.29
N GLY A 145 0.12 6.71 11.45
CA GLY A 145 1.17 7.27 10.60
C GLY A 145 1.23 6.63 9.21
N THR A 146 2.23 7.03 8.45
CA THR A 146 2.35 6.68 7.02
C THR A 146 3.47 5.70 6.71
N GLY A 147 4.29 5.37 7.71
CA GLY A 147 5.49 4.54 7.53
C GLY A 147 6.68 5.28 6.94
N LEU A 148 7.56 4.53 6.27
CA LEU A 148 8.83 5.00 5.71
C LEU A 148 8.66 5.72 4.37
N PHE A 149 9.48 6.73 4.16
CA PHE A 149 9.61 7.45 2.89
C PHE A 149 11.03 8.04 2.74
N PRO A 150 11.50 8.34 1.51
CA PRO A 150 12.82 8.95 1.31
C PRO A 150 12.83 10.43 1.74
N ALA A 151 13.97 10.92 2.22
CA ALA A 151 14.18 12.31 2.57
C ALA A 151 13.92 13.26 1.38
N LEU A 152 14.37 12.85 0.19
CA LEU A 152 14.08 13.46 -1.10
C LEU A 152 13.67 12.36 -2.08
N GLY A 153 12.64 12.55 -2.88
CA GLY A 153 12.20 11.52 -3.81
C GLY A 153 11.28 12.06 -4.89
N ASN A 154 11.27 11.37 -6.02
CA ASN A 154 10.55 11.78 -7.24
C ASN A 154 9.09 11.29 -7.28
N VAL A 155 8.74 10.32 -6.43
CA VAL A 155 7.37 9.80 -6.34
C VAL A 155 6.64 10.46 -5.18
N PRO A 156 5.54 11.17 -5.43
CA PRO A 156 4.76 11.78 -4.36
C PRO A 156 4.06 10.72 -3.51
N SER A 157 3.84 11.01 -2.23
CA SER A 157 2.99 10.19 -1.36
C SER A 157 1.56 10.73 -1.35
N GLY A 158 0.58 9.84 -1.37
CA GLY A 158 -0.82 10.19 -1.17
C GLY A 158 -1.20 10.45 0.29
N SER A 159 -0.40 9.93 1.24
CA SER A 159 -0.73 9.92 2.66
C SER A 159 -0.01 11.01 3.46
N ILE A 160 1.17 11.47 3.01
CA ILE A 160 1.91 12.56 3.67
C ILE A 160 2.45 13.55 2.63
N SER A 161 2.43 14.84 2.97
CA SER A 161 3.07 15.89 2.19
C SER A 161 4.44 16.18 2.77
N ARG A 162 5.47 16.08 1.93
CA ARG A 162 6.85 16.38 2.30
C ARG A 162 7.45 17.43 1.39
N SER A 163 8.33 18.26 1.93
CA SER A 163 9.18 19.17 1.16
C SER A 163 10.59 19.12 1.71
N ALA A 164 11.57 19.05 0.83
CA ALA A 164 12.98 19.03 1.18
C ALA A 164 13.70 20.23 0.58
N SER A 165 14.70 20.76 1.28
CA SER A 165 15.57 21.84 0.83
C SER A 165 16.98 21.64 1.37
N GLY A 166 17.98 22.21 0.69
CA GLY A 166 19.37 22.14 1.10
C GLY A 166 20.17 21.14 0.26
N ALA A 167 21.30 20.69 0.80
CA ALA A 167 22.33 19.90 0.11
C ALA A 167 21.99 18.39 0.12
N LEU A 168 20.99 18.00 -0.67
CA LEU A 168 20.52 16.62 -0.81
C LEU A 168 20.61 16.19 -2.28
N GLU A 169 21.17 15.00 -2.51
CA GLU A 169 21.18 14.34 -3.81
C GLU A 169 20.48 12.98 -3.72
N HIS A 170 19.62 12.68 -4.68
CA HIS A 170 18.79 11.48 -4.68
C HIS A 170 19.22 10.48 -5.73
N TYR A 171 19.43 9.24 -5.31
CA TYR A 171 19.84 8.11 -6.13
C TYR A 171 18.90 6.93 -5.94
N THR A 172 18.50 6.25 -7.03
CA THR A 172 17.63 5.09 -6.97
C THR A 172 18.23 3.88 -7.65
N MET A 173 17.88 2.67 -7.20
CA MET A 173 18.25 1.41 -7.85
C MET A 173 17.35 1.09 -9.06
N TYR A 174 16.23 1.76 -9.21
CA TYR A 174 15.21 1.58 -10.25
C TYR A 174 15.09 2.83 -11.14
N GLY A 175 14.23 2.77 -12.16
CA GLY A 175 14.01 3.83 -13.13
C GLY A 175 14.74 3.56 -14.44
N ASP A 176 14.63 4.49 -15.39
CA ASP A 176 15.20 4.41 -16.73
C ASP A 176 16.70 4.85 -16.78
N SER A 177 17.25 4.98 -17.98
CA SER A 177 18.62 5.37 -18.20
C SER A 177 18.96 6.81 -17.80
N THR A 178 17.94 7.65 -17.59
CA THR A 178 18.12 9.05 -17.16
C THR A 178 18.19 9.18 -15.63
N THR A 179 17.84 8.12 -14.91
CA THR A 179 17.82 8.10 -13.45
C THR A 179 19.24 8.05 -12.88
N GLN A 180 19.53 8.90 -11.91
CA GLN A 180 20.82 8.92 -11.24
C GLN A 180 21.02 7.66 -10.40
N ARG A 181 22.22 7.06 -10.55
CA ARG A 181 22.69 5.90 -9.77
C ARG A 181 23.84 6.33 -8.87
N ALA A 182 23.84 5.84 -7.64
CA ALA A 182 25.01 5.99 -6.79
C ALA A 182 26.17 5.14 -7.30
N GLY A 183 27.41 5.57 -7.06
CA GLY A 183 28.62 4.80 -7.39
C GLY A 183 28.84 3.55 -6.50
N HIS A 184 27.81 3.14 -5.77
CA HIS A 184 27.83 2.01 -4.83
C HIS A 184 26.44 1.35 -4.75
N ASN A 185 26.34 0.23 -4.00
CA ASN A 185 25.08 -0.54 -3.87
C ASN A 185 24.34 -0.34 -2.54
N ARG A 186 24.68 0.70 -1.75
CA ARG A 186 24.04 1.02 -0.46
C ARG A 186 22.79 1.88 -0.69
N TYR A 187 21.66 1.25 -0.98
CA TYR A 187 20.40 1.95 -1.24
C TYR A 187 19.37 1.83 -0.10
N GLY A 188 19.61 0.93 0.86
CA GLY A 188 18.70 0.71 1.99
C GLY A 188 17.34 0.10 1.60
N PRO A 189 16.40 0.03 2.57
CA PRO A 189 15.13 -0.67 2.40
C PRO A 189 14.21 -0.05 1.35
N LEU A 190 14.37 1.23 1.02
CA LEU A 190 13.53 1.88 0.01
C LEU A 190 14.07 1.71 -1.42
N ALA A 191 15.14 0.92 -1.64
CA ALA A 191 15.85 0.78 -2.92
C ALA A 191 16.31 2.14 -3.48
N GLN A 192 16.57 3.11 -2.59
CA GLN A 192 17.05 4.45 -2.89
C GLN A 192 17.85 5.00 -1.72
N VAL A 193 18.72 5.95 -1.99
CA VAL A 193 19.53 6.64 -1.00
C VAL A 193 19.56 8.14 -1.30
N VAL A 194 19.49 8.95 -0.25
CA VAL A 194 19.66 10.39 -0.35
C VAL A 194 20.98 10.75 0.31
N GLN A 195 21.91 11.31 -0.48
CA GLN A 195 23.21 11.76 0.01
C GLN A 195 23.09 13.19 0.52
N LEU A 196 23.47 13.38 1.78
CA LEU A 196 23.61 14.68 2.41
C LEU A 196 25.06 15.16 2.27
N SER A 197 25.26 16.45 1.92
CA SER A 197 26.59 17.07 1.80
C SER A 197 26.61 18.51 2.34
N GLY A 198 25.93 18.78 3.46
CA GLY A 198 25.83 20.09 4.08
C GLY A 198 24.54 20.23 4.88
N GLU A 199 23.96 21.42 4.93
CA GLU A 199 22.70 21.67 5.61
C GLU A 199 21.51 21.28 4.74
N ALA A 200 20.52 20.61 5.37
CA ALA A 200 19.25 20.27 4.73
C ALA A 200 18.09 20.27 5.73
N THR A 201 16.89 20.46 5.21
CA THR A 201 15.66 20.39 6.00
C THR A 201 14.59 19.62 5.24
N VAL A 202 13.96 18.64 5.90
CA VAL A 202 12.78 17.92 5.40
C VAL A 202 11.60 18.28 6.27
N ASN A 203 10.58 18.90 5.68
CA ASN A 203 9.36 19.26 6.37
C ASN A 203 8.24 18.28 6.05
N LEU A 204 7.54 17.83 7.08
CA LEU A 204 6.43 16.89 7.04
C LEU A 204 5.14 17.61 7.45
N ARG A 205 4.06 17.34 6.73
CA ARG A 205 2.72 17.88 7.01
C ARG A 205 1.65 16.92 6.47
N PRO A 206 0.40 17.00 6.97
CA PRO A 206 -0.70 16.23 6.41
C PRO A 206 -0.85 16.48 4.92
N THR A 207 -1.19 15.42 4.19
CA THR A 207 -1.54 15.55 2.77
C THR A 207 -2.86 16.31 2.58
N THR A 208 -3.00 16.93 1.42
CA THR A 208 -4.28 17.52 0.97
C THR A 208 -5.10 16.51 0.13
N ASN A 209 -4.60 15.31 -0.07
CA ASN A 209 -5.30 14.25 -0.77
C ASN A 209 -6.57 13.83 -0.01
N LYS A 210 -7.72 14.00 -0.65
CA LYS A 210 -9.04 13.66 -0.05
C LYS A 210 -9.24 12.15 0.13
N ASN A 211 -8.46 11.32 -0.57
CA ASN A 211 -8.53 9.87 -0.47
C ASN A 211 -7.59 9.30 0.61
N ALA A 212 -6.77 10.13 1.27
CA ALA A 212 -5.89 9.69 2.34
C ALA A 212 -6.69 9.32 3.59
N ARG A 213 -6.30 8.22 4.22
CA ARG A 213 -6.92 7.71 5.45
C ARG A 213 -6.58 8.60 6.65
N GLU A 214 -7.49 8.71 7.61
CA GLU A 214 -7.31 9.60 8.77
C GLU A 214 -6.13 9.18 9.65
N GLY A 215 -5.94 7.87 9.88
CA GLY A 215 -4.82 7.31 10.64
C GLY A 215 -3.43 7.72 10.12
N ALA A 216 -3.31 8.05 8.83
CA ALA A 216 -2.07 8.53 8.23
C ALA A 216 -1.76 10.01 8.50
N LYS A 217 -2.71 10.80 8.99
CA LYS A 217 -2.57 12.25 9.14
C LYS A 217 -1.90 12.68 10.45
N GLU A 218 -1.69 11.75 11.36
CA GLU A 218 -1.09 11.98 12.67
C GLU A 218 0.01 10.94 12.95
N PHE A 219 1.06 11.39 13.60
CA PHE A 219 2.17 10.54 14.00
C PHE A 219 2.74 11.05 15.33
N SER A 220 3.33 10.19 16.13
CA SER A 220 4.02 10.58 17.36
C SER A 220 5.46 10.10 17.40
N ARG A 221 5.89 9.37 16.38
CA ARG A 221 7.24 8.86 16.21
C ARG A 221 7.79 9.32 14.86
N ILE A 222 8.95 9.98 14.88
CA ILE A 222 9.76 10.22 13.68
C ILE A 222 11.02 9.40 13.80
N SER A 223 11.32 8.58 12.81
CA SER A 223 12.57 7.85 12.69
C SER A 223 13.40 8.33 11.51
N VAL A 224 14.72 8.24 11.63
CA VAL A 224 15.66 8.48 10.53
C VAL A 224 16.65 7.33 10.50
N LEU A 225 16.65 6.60 9.40
CA LEU A 225 17.60 5.52 9.12
C LEU A 225 18.72 6.07 8.22
N TYR A 226 19.96 6.00 8.70
CA TYR A 226 21.10 6.58 7.99
C TYR A 226 22.38 5.78 8.20
N GLY A 227 23.41 6.08 7.44
CA GLY A 227 24.75 5.51 7.59
C GLY A 227 25.83 6.46 7.17
N ARG A 228 27.08 6.10 7.50
CA ARG A 228 28.29 6.84 7.14
C ARG A 228 28.27 8.33 7.52
N PRO A 229 27.85 8.67 8.74
CA PRO A 229 27.86 10.06 9.15
C PRO A 229 29.28 10.60 9.25
N SER A 230 29.50 11.85 8.83
CA SER A 230 30.74 12.58 9.12
C SER A 230 30.86 12.93 10.62
N PRO A 231 32.06 13.22 11.16
CA PRO A 231 32.20 13.56 12.58
C PRO A 231 31.38 14.78 13.04
N ASP A 232 31.06 15.69 12.14
CA ASP A 232 30.26 16.89 12.36
C ASP A 232 28.77 16.68 12.05
N PHE A 233 28.36 15.45 11.68
CA PHE A 233 26.96 15.14 11.40
C PHE A 233 26.08 15.41 12.61
N SER A 234 25.01 16.15 12.39
CA SER A 234 23.98 16.40 13.39
C SER A 234 22.57 16.29 12.82
N LEU A 235 21.67 15.77 13.63
CA LEU A 235 20.30 15.49 13.28
C LEU A 235 19.37 15.98 14.37
N LYS A 236 18.37 16.81 14.00
CA LYS A 236 17.40 17.37 14.92
C LYS A 236 15.99 17.29 14.34
N VAL A 237 15.08 16.76 15.13
CA VAL A 237 13.65 16.75 14.78
C VAL A 237 12.89 17.68 15.72
N THR A 238 12.03 18.51 15.15
CA THR A 238 11.17 19.44 15.89
C THR A 238 9.73 19.34 15.39
N SER A 239 8.78 19.46 16.31
CA SER A 239 7.36 19.57 16.00
C SER A 239 6.71 20.53 16.99
N ASP A 240 6.15 21.64 16.49
CA ASP A 240 5.59 22.70 17.31
C ASP A 240 6.51 23.05 18.51
N THR A 241 5.97 23.06 19.74
CA THR A 241 6.71 23.27 20.98
C THR A 241 6.97 21.99 21.77
N LEU A 242 6.65 20.82 21.21
CA LEU A 242 6.76 19.55 21.91
C LEU A 242 8.21 19.08 22.00
N LYS A 243 8.58 18.60 23.19
CA LYS A 243 9.83 17.86 23.39
C LYS A 243 9.63 16.41 23.00
N ALA A 244 10.65 15.83 22.38
CA ALA A 244 10.70 14.41 22.07
C ALA A 244 11.71 13.68 22.98
N LYS A 245 11.40 12.45 23.34
CA LYS A 245 12.41 11.49 23.83
C LYS A 245 13.17 10.98 22.62
N VAL A 246 14.49 10.98 22.67
CA VAL A 246 15.36 10.54 21.57
C VAL A 246 16.06 9.25 21.96
N THR A 247 16.03 8.28 21.07
CA THR A 247 16.81 7.04 21.17
C THR A 247 17.58 6.85 19.87
N THR A 248 18.79 6.28 19.96
CA THR A 248 19.63 5.98 18.80
C THR A 248 20.22 4.61 18.97
N GLU A 249 20.12 3.79 17.94
CA GLU A 249 20.69 2.46 17.86
C GLU A 249 21.56 2.37 16.59
N THR A 250 22.74 1.81 16.73
CA THR A 250 23.70 1.64 15.63
C THR A 250 24.06 0.17 15.50
N SER A 251 23.90 -0.37 14.32
CA SER A 251 24.29 -1.73 13.98
C SER A 251 25.80 -1.90 13.82
N PRO A 252 26.31 -3.15 13.78
CA PRO A 252 27.74 -3.42 13.61
C PRO A 252 28.35 -2.86 12.34
N SER A 253 27.61 -2.75 11.22
CA SER A 253 28.11 -2.17 9.97
C SER A 253 27.98 -0.64 9.92
N GLY A 254 27.43 -0.01 10.97
CA GLY A 254 27.28 1.43 11.07
C GLY A 254 25.98 1.99 10.49
N VAL A 255 24.97 1.14 10.26
CA VAL A 255 23.60 1.58 10.01
C VAL A 255 23.02 2.09 11.32
N THR A 256 22.47 3.28 11.32
CA THR A 256 21.96 3.93 12.53
C THR A 256 20.49 4.30 12.36
N LEU A 257 19.69 3.94 13.35
CA LEU A 257 18.30 4.35 13.50
C LEU A 257 18.19 5.32 14.67
N SER A 258 17.83 6.57 14.39
CA SER A 258 17.52 7.56 15.43
C SER A 258 16.01 7.84 15.44
N VAL A 259 15.43 7.81 16.63
CA VAL A 259 13.97 7.90 16.85
C VAL A 259 13.65 9.05 17.79
N TRP A 260 12.71 9.89 17.39
CA TRP A 260 12.10 10.98 18.19
C TRP A 260 10.67 10.58 18.53
N GLN A 261 10.42 10.31 19.80
CA GLN A 261 9.10 9.98 20.32
C GLN A 261 8.50 11.22 21.00
N PHE A 262 7.40 11.73 20.45
CA PHE A 262 6.62 12.82 21.03
C PHE A 262 5.61 12.29 22.06
N SER A 263 5.28 13.09 23.07
CA SER A 263 4.35 12.73 24.15
C SER A 263 2.89 12.62 23.72
N ARG A 264 2.56 13.17 22.53
CA ARG A 264 1.23 13.11 21.92
C ARG A 264 1.35 13.18 20.39
N PRO A 265 0.31 12.75 19.64
CA PRO A 265 0.31 12.86 18.20
C PRO A 265 0.52 14.30 17.71
N VAL A 266 1.26 14.43 16.63
CA VAL A 266 1.55 15.66 15.91
C VAL A 266 1.19 15.49 14.43
N ARG A 267 0.93 16.61 13.75
CA ARG A 267 0.60 16.62 12.32
C ARG A 267 1.71 17.20 11.46
N ARG A 268 2.70 17.82 12.08
CA ARG A 268 3.82 18.47 11.38
C ARG A 268 5.11 18.21 12.12
N ALA A 269 6.18 18.01 11.36
CA ALA A 269 7.52 17.92 11.90
C ALA A 269 8.54 18.48 10.91
N SER A 270 9.68 18.92 11.42
CA SER A 270 10.84 19.36 10.63
C SER A 270 12.05 18.55 11.04
N VAL A 271 12.65 17.86 10.09
CA VAL A 271 13.89 17.09 10.24
C VAL A 271 15.03 17.96 9.67
N ARG A 272 15.92 18.44 10.52
CA ARG A 272 17.07 19.24 10.15
C ARG A 272 18.32 18.37 10.20
N LEU A 273 19.09 18.42 9.14
CA LEU A 273 20.29 17.62 8.93
C LEU A 273 21.47 18.60 8.66
N ASN A 274 22.65 18.29 9.18
CA ASN A 274 23.88 19.03 8.88
C ASN A 274 25.08 18.07 8.83
N GLY A 275 26.07 18.33 8.01
CA GLY A 275 27.24 17.50 7.79
C GLY A 275 27.10 16.61 6.55
N SER A 276 27.63 15.39 6.60
CA SER A 276 27.52 14.41 5.51
C SER A 276 27.03 13.07 6.04
N ALA A 277 26.11 12.43 5.29
CA ALA A 277 25.58 11.10 5.60
C ALA A 277 24.83 10.51 4.40
N GLU A 278 24.63 9.20 4.40
CA GLU A 278 23.69 8.51 3.53
C GLU A 278 22.37 8.34 4.29
N ILE A 279 21.30 8.97 3.83
CA ILE A 279 19.96 8.87 4.44
C ILE A 279 19.16 7.82 3.66
N TYR A 280 18.79 6.72 4.31
CA TYR A 280 18.10 5.59 3.69
C TYR A 280 16.58 5.70 3.79
N ALA A 281 16.06 6.19 4.92
CA ALA A 281 14.63 6.41 5.13
C ALA A 281 14.36 7.45 6.23
N ILE A 282 13.19 8.07 6.16
CA ILE A 282 12.54 8.79 7.25
C ILE A 282 11.20 8.10 7.49
N GLY A 283 10.85 7.82 8.75
CA GLY A 283 9.56 7.25 9.15
C GLY A 283 8.70 8.27 9.88
N ALA A 284 7.38 8.16 9.70
CA ALA A 284 6.39 8.92 10.47
C ALA A 284 5.29 7.97 10.93
N ASP A 285 5.38 7.50 12.16
CA ASP A 285 4.60 6.39 12.70
C ASP A 285 3.88 6.77 13.99
N GLY A 286 2.99 5.88 14.44
CA GLY A 286 2.46 5.86 15.80
C GLY A 286 3.53 5.47 16.82
N PRO A 287 3.19 5.55 18.12
CA PRO A 287 4.13 5.19 19.19
C PRO A 287 4.38 3.69 19.29
N PHE A 288 3.43 2.89 18.82
CA PHE A 288 3.42 1.42 18.85
C PHE A 288 2.42 0.90 17.80
N GLY A 289 2.33 -0.43 17.68
CA GLY A 289 1.38 -1.11 16.80
C GLY A 289 1.97 -1.43 15.44
N VAL A 290 1.15 -1.41 14.39
CA VAL A 290 1.55 -1.82 13.04
C VAL A 290 1.65 -0.63 12.10
N THR A 291 2.62 -0.67 11.20
CA THR A 291 2.70 0.25 10.07
C THR A 291 2.94 -0.48 8.76
N VAL A 292 2.40 0.03 7.66
CA VAL A 292 2.61 -0.49 6.31
C VAL A 292 3.29 0.59 5.47
N ASP A 293 4.47 0.29 4.98
CA ASP A 293 5.26 1.21 4.17
C ASP A 293 4.91 1.06 2.69
N ASN A 294 4.55 2.14 2.05
CA ASN A 294 4.33 2.18 0.61
C ASN A 294 5.65 2.50 -0.11
N ILE A 295 6.21 1.52 -0.83
CA ILE A 295 7.51 1.64 -1.50
C ILE A 295 7.33 1.46 -3.01
N PRO A 296 6.87 2.51 -3.72
CA PRO A 296 6.64 2.45 -5.15
C PRO A 296 7.97 2.58 -5.92
N LEU A 297 8.26 1.58 -6.73
CA LEU A 297 9.43 1.47 -7.60
C LEU A 297 8.96 1.58 -9.07
N ARG A 298 8.63 2.78 -9.52
CA ARG A 298 8.07 3.05 -10.85
C ARG A 298 8.85 2.37 -11.96
N GLY A 299 8.15 1.63 -12.83
CA GLY A 299 8.75 0.92 -13.96
C GLY A 299 9.57 -0.32 -13.59
N CYS A 300 9.63 -0.69 -12.31
CA CYS A 300 10.38 -1.85 -11.85
C CYS A 300 9.61 -3.15 -12.10
N SER A 301 10.34 -4.20 -12.49
CA SER A 301 9.80 -5.56 -12.63
C SER A 301 10.07 -6.43 -11.39
N GLY A 302 10.53 -5.85 -10.28
CA GLY A 302 10.81 -6.58 -9.03
C GLY A 302 12.14 -7.35 -9.00
N THR A 303 13.09 -7.06 -9.90
CA THR A 303 14.33 -7.85 -10.09
C THR A 303 15.61 -7.14 -9.63
N ILE A 304 15.51 -6.20 -8.70
CA ILE A 304 16.61 -5.30 -8.34
C ILE A 304 17.26 -5.57 -6.98
N PHE A 305 16.55 -6.22 -6.06
CA PHE A 305 16.94 -6.26 -4.65
C PHE A 305 18.25 -7.00 -4.38
N THR A 306 18.53 -8.08 -5.12
CA THR A 306 19.80 -8.81 -5.04
C THR A 306 21.04 -7.98 -5.37
N ARG A 307 20.88 -6.79 -5.94
CA ARG A 307 21.96 -5.84 -6.23
C ARG A 307 22.21 -4.84 -5.10
N ILE A 308 21.32 -4.78 -4.10
CA ILE A 308 21.48 -3.93 -2.92
C ILE A 308 22.41 -4.63 -1.93
N SER A 309 23.20 -3.85 -1.22
CA SER A 309 24.11 -4.37 -0.18
C SER A 309 23.37 -5.22 0.84
N LYS A 310 23.70 -6.53 0.90
CA LYS A 310 23.06 -7.48 1.80
C LYS A 310 23.21 -7.10 3.27
N PRO A 311 24.41 -6.78 3.79
CA PRO A 311 24.55 -6.36 5.20
C PRO A 311 23.74 -5.12 5.55
N LEU A 312 23.73 -4.11 4.65
CA LEU A 312 22.93 -2.90 4.87
C LEU A 312 21.44 -3.21 4.94
N MET A 313 20.94 -4.07 4.03
CA MET A 313 19.52 -4.44 4.00
C MET A 313 19.15 -5.21 5.28
N GLU A 314 19.92 -6.24 5.63
CA GLU A 314 19.70 -7.07 6.82
C GLU A 314 19.62 -6.23 8.09
N GLU A 315 20.59 -5.35 8.33
CA GLU A 315 20.60 -4.48 9.51
C GLU A 315 19.48 -3.44 9.49
N SER A 316 19.17 -2.87 8.32
CA SER A 316 18.07 -1.92 8.18
C SER A 316 16.72 -2.56 8.50
N LEU A 317 16.47 -3.77 8.00
CA LEU A 317 15.21 -4.50 8.24
C LEU A 317 15.08 -4.96 9.70
N SER A 318 16.19 -5.35 10.32
CA SER A 318 16.23 -5.71 11.74
C SER A 318 15.94 -4.52 12.64
N LEU A 319 16.62 -3.36 12.43
CA LEU A 319 16.40 -2.13 13.21
C LEU A 319 14.96 -1.60 13.10
N GLU A 320 14.31 -1.81 11.98
CA GLU A 320 12.93 -1.37 11.71
C GLU A 320 11.88 -2.42 12.07
N ASP A 321 12.24 -3.56 12.66
CA ASP A 321 11.36 -4.66 13.09
C ASP A 321 10.38 -5.11 11.99
N VAL A 322 10.93 -5.45 10.82
CA VAL A 322 10.15 -5.89 9.66
C VAL A 322 9.71 -7.34 9.84
N ARG A 323 8.40 -7.60 9.72
CA ARG A 323 7.79 -8.94 9.90
C ARG A 323 7.04 -9.45 8.70
N LEU A 324 6.68 -8.57 7.75
CA LEU A 324 6.05 -8.96 6.48
C LEU A 324 6.62 -8.14 5.34
N ILE A 325 6.94 -8.80 4.24
CA ILE A 325 7.39 -8.18 2.99
C ILE A 325 6.43 -8.56 1.88
N ILE A 326 5.79 -7.57 1.28
CA ILE A 326 4.86 -7.72 0.16
C ILE A 326 5.57 -7.27 -1.11
N LEU A 327 5.57 -8.12 -2.13
CA LEU A 327 6.20 -7.87 -3.44
C LEU A 327 5.11 -7.86 -4.51
N GLN A 328 4.71 -6.69 -5.03
CA GLN A 328 3.66 -6.55 -6.05
C GLN A 328 4.27 -6.17 -7.40
N PHE A 329 4.55 -7.17 -8.24
CA PHE A 329 5.22 -6.98 -9.52
C PHE A 329 4.67 -7.91 -10.61
N GLY A 330 5.11 -7.68 -11.86
CA GLY A 330 4.84 -8.51 -13.01
C GLY A 330 4.39 -7.70 -14.24
N GLY A 331 3.61 -6.63 -14.04
CA GLY A 331 3.09 -5.80 -15.13
C GLY A 331 4.19 -5.20 -16.02
N ASN A 332 5.22 -4.64 -15.42
CA ASN A 332 6.33 -4.03 -16.17
C ASN A 332 7.23 -5.03 -16.93
N TYR A 333 7.04 -6.33 -16.74
CA TYR A 333 7.75 -7.35 -17.51
C TYR A 333 7.03 -7.72 -18.82
N MET A 334 5.74 -7.42 -18.94
CA MET A 334 4.93 -7.80 -20.09
C MET A 334 5.47 -7.37 -21.46
N PRO A 335 6.03 -6.16 -21.65
CA PRO A 335 6.60 -5.77 -22.93
C PRO A 335 7.72 -6.66 -23.44
N VAL A 336 8.43 -7.38 -22.55
CA VAL A 336 9.55 -8.27 -22.90
C VAL A 336 9.18 -9.76 -22.82
N ALA A 337 8.03 -10.14 -22.27
CA ALA A 337 7.55 -11.51 -22.14
C ALA A 337 7.13 -12.13 -23.48
N ARG A 338 8.08 -12.28 -24.42
CA ARG A 338 7.82 -12.67 -25.82
C ARG A 338 7.82 -14.20 -26.05
N SER A 339 8.35 -14.99 -25.15
CA SER A 339 8.44 -16.45 -25.22
C SER A 339 8.44 -17.09 -23.85
N THR A 340 8.10 -18.39 -23.77
CA THR A 340 8.15 -19.18 -22.54
C THR A 340 9.55 -19.13 -21.90
N LYS A 341 10.61 -19.24 -22.69
CA LYS A 341 12.00 -19.14 -22.20
C LYS A 341 12.27 -17.80 -21.50
N VAL A 342 11.72 -16.67 -21.99
CA VAL A 342 11.88 -15.35 -21.36
C VAL A 342 11.08 -15.30 -20.06
N ILE A 343 9.91 -15.93 -20.01
CA ILE A 343 9.11 -16.01 -18.77
C ILE A 343 9.83 -16.89 -17.74
N GLU A 344 10.41 -18.02 -18.12
CA GLU A 344 11.24 -18.85 -17.25
C GLU A 344 12.42 -18.08 -16.64
N GLN A 345 13.11 -17.26 -17.44
CA GLN A 345 14.17 -16.39 -16.95
C GLN A 345 13.67 -15.38 -15.92
N TYR A 346 12.45 -14.87 -16.10
CA TYR A 346 11.82 -13.98 -15.13
C TYR A 346 11.47 -14.69 -13.82
N GLN A 347 10.93 -15.92 -13.92
CA GLN A 347 10.70 -16.78 -12.75
C GLN A 347 11.96 -16.96 -11.91
N GLU A 348 13.08 -17.30 -12.54
CA GLU A 348 14.37 -17.45 -11.86
C GLU A 348 14.83 -16.15 -11.18
N GLN A 349 14.60 -15.01 -11.83
CA GLN A 349 14.93 -13.71 -11.24
C GLN A 349 14.07 -13.42 -10.00
N ILE A 350 12.75 -13.67 -10.06
CA ILE A 350 11.85 -13.47 -8.92
C ILE A 350 12.16 -14.46 -7.80
N ALA A 351 12.44 -15.72 -8.08
CA ALA A 351 12.86 -16.68 -7.07
C ALA A 351 14.10 -16.20 -6.30
N ARG A 352 15.11 -15.64 -7.01
CA ARG A 352 16.29 -15.05 -6.37
C ARG A 352 15.96 -13.84 -5.49
N GLN A 353 14.95 -13.02 -5.85
CA GLN A 353 14.54 -11.89 -5.00
C GLN A 353 13.85 -12.39 -3.72
N ILE A 354 13.00 -13.42 -3.83
CA ILE A 354 12.35 -14.04 -2.67
C ILE A 354 13.41 -14.61 -1.73
N SER A 355 14.35 -15.43 -2.26
CA SER A 355 15.45 -15.98 -1.45
C SER A 355 16.29 -14.89 -0.80
N TYR A 356 16.59 -13.80 -1.52
CA TYR A 356 17.31 -12.66 -0.96
C TYR A 356 16.61 -12.08 0.28
N PHE A 357 15.28 -11.85 0.21
CA PHE A 357 14.54 -11.34 1.35
C PHE A 357 14.44 -12.34 2.50
N GLN A 358 14.32 -13.64 2.22
CA GLN A 358 14.39 -14.69 3.25
C GLN A 358 15.73 -14.70 3.99
N GLU A 359 16.82 -14.40 3.29
CA GLU A 359 18.16 -14.33 3.88
C GLU A 359 18.39 -13.05 4.71
N VAL A 360 17.92 -11.89 4.24
CA VAL A 360 18.16 -10.60 4.92
C VAL A 360 17.09 -10.26 5.97
N ALA A 361 15.97 -10.95 5.98
CA ALA A 361 14.87 -10.77 6.93
C ALA A 361 14.27 -12.14 7.33
N PRO A 362 15.03 -13.01 8.01
CA PRO A 362 14.59 -14.38 8.32
C PRO A 362 13.35 -14.42 9.22
N GLU A 363 13.10 -13.36 9.99
CA GLU A 363 11.93 -13.21 10.83
C GLU A 363 10.67 -12.72 10.09
N ALA A 364 10.82 -12.30 8.83
CA ALA A 364 9.71 -11.81 8.03
C ALA A 364 9.16 -12.91 7.11
N LYS A 365 7.84 -12.92 6.94
CA LYS A 365 7.19 -13.69 5.89
C LYS A 365 7.12 -12.89 4.60
N ILE A 366 7.00 -13.59 3.47
CA ILE A 366 6.94 -12.97 2.15
C ILE A 366 5.60 -13.29 1.51
N LEU A 367 4.94 -12.25 0.99
CA LEU A 367 3.73 -12.36 0.19
C LEU A 367 3.99 -11.75 -1.19
N PHE A 368 3.78 -12.51 -2.24
CA PHE A 368 3.87 -12.02 -3.60
C PHE A 368 2.46 -11.71 -4.14
N ILE A 369 2.25 -10.50 -4.65
CA ILE A 369 1.02 -10.12 -5.36
C ILE A 369 1.32 -10.13 -6.86
N GLY A 370 0.60 -10.97 -7.60
CA GLY A 370 0.72 -11.05 -9.05
C GLY A 370 0.28 -9.77 -9.78
N PRO A 371 0.58 -9.65 -11.08
CA PRO A 371 0.14 -8.50 -11.85
C PRO A 371 -1.39 -8.46 -11.99
N SER A 372 -1.92 -7.25 -12.15
CA SER A 372 -3.30 -7.02 -12.59
C SER A 372 -3.52 -7.50 -14.02
N ASP A 373 -4.79 -7.65 -14.45
CA ASP A 373 -5.07 -7.66 -15.90
C ASP A 373 -4.60 -6.34 -16.53
N MET A 374 -4.14 -6.41 -17.75
CA MET A 374 -3.67 -5.28 -18.54
C MET A 374 -4.22 -5.38 -19.96
N GLY A 375 -4.78 -4.27 -20.45
CA GLY A 375 -5.38 -4.22 -21.77
C GLY A 375 -4.39 -3.80 -22.86
N LYS A 376 -4.45 -4.46 -24.01
CA LYS A 376 -3.74 -4.06 -25.25
C LYS A 376 -4.70 -3.97 -26.40
N SER A 377 -4.55 -2.92 -27.23
CA SER A 377 -5.34 -2.82 -28.47
C SER A 377 -4.80 -3.79 -29.52
N VAL A 378 -5.68 -4.69 -29.98
CA VAL A 378 -5.43 -5.61 -31.09
C VAL A 378 -6.59 -5.49 -32.06
N ASN A 379 -6.34 -5.05 -33.29
CA ASN A 379 -7.37 -4.82 -34.35
C ASN A 379 -8.56 -3.96 -33.84
N GLY A 380 -8.25 -2.92 -33.05
CA GLY A 380 -9.26 -1.99 -32.51
C GLY A 380 -10.07 -2.53 -31.32
N ARG A 381 -9.76 -3.71 -30.82
CA ARG A 381 -10.36 -4.28 -29.59
C ARG A 381 -9.32 -4.29 -28.48
N ILE A 382 -9.77 -3.96 -27.27
CA ILE A 382 -8.95 -4.11 -26.07
C ILE A 382 -9.10 -5.55 -25.57
N VAL A 383 -7.97 -6.23 -25.50
CA VAL A 383 -7.85 -7.61 -25.00
C VAL A 383 -6.74 -7.66 -23.96
N THR A 384 -6.75 -8.66 -23.10
CA THR A 384 -5.65 -8.96 -22.18
C THR A 384 -4.32 -9.04 -22.95
N TRP A 385 -3.24 -8.51 -22.39
CA TRP A 385 -1.92 -8.62 -22.99
C TRP A 385 -1.60 -10.10 -23.27
N PRO A 386 -1.15 -10.41 -24.51
CA PRO A 386 -0.73 -11.77 -24.85
C PRO A 386 0.27 -12.31 -23.84
N ARG A 387 0.08 -13.54 -23.41
CA ARG A 387 0.90 -14.26 -22.41
C ARG A 387 0.82 -13.74 -20.97
N LEU A 388 -0.03 -12.76 -20.65
CA LEU A 388 -0.22 -12.31 -19.26
C LEU A 388 -0.74 -13.47 -18.37
N PRO A 389 -1.73 -14.29 -18.79
CA PRO A 389 -2.13 -15.46 -17.99
C PRO A 389 -0.96 -16.42 -17.69
N GLU A 390 -0.08 -16.66 -18.69
CA GLU A 390 1.11 -17.50 -18.50
C GLU A 390 2.10 -16.90 -17.49
N VAL A 391 2.28 -15.57 -17.51
CA VAL A 391 3.12 -14.87 -16.52
C VAL A 391 2.51 -14.96 -15.12
N VAL A 392 1.18 -14.78 -14.99
CA VAL A 392 0.45 -14.91 -13.70
C VAL A 392 0.67 -16.30 -13.11
N ASP A 393 0.38 -17.36 -13.88
CA ASP A 393 0.54 -18.76 -13.44
C ASP A 393 1.99 -19.07 -13.08
N SER A 394 2.92 -18.55 -13.86
CA SER A 394 4.36 -18.72 -13.66
C SER A 394 4.85 -18.07 -12.37
N LEU A 395 4.41 -16.84 -12.09
CA LEU A 395 4.76 -16.10 -10.86
C LEU A 395 4.14 -16.76 -9.63
N LYS A 396 2.87 -17.22 -9.72
CA LYS A 396 2.21 -17.96 -8.65
C LYS A 396 2.99 -19.21 -8.29
N ALA A 397 3.26 -20.05 -9.28
CA ALA A 397 4.03 -21.27 -9.07
C ALA A 397 5.44 -20.98 -8.51
N THR A 398 6.08 -19.89 -8.93
CA THR A 398 7.40 -19.49 -8.45
C THR A 398 7.35 -19.02 -6.98
N ALA A 399 6.40 -18.16 -6.62
CA ALA A 399 6.24 -17.68 -5.25
C ALA A 399 6.05 -18.87 -4.28
N LEU A 400 5.10 -19.75 -4.56
CA LEU A 400 4.78 -20.89 -3.71
C LEU A 400 5.98 -21.85 -3.58
N ARG A 401 6.63 -22.22 -4.68
CA ARG A 401 7.84 -23.07 -4.65
C ARG A 401 9.02 -22.43 -3.92
N SER A 402 9.08 -21.11 -3.89
CA SER A 402 10.12 -20.36 -3.16
C SER A 402 9.76 -20.13 -1.69
N GLY A 403 8.67 -20.70 -1.17
CA GLY A 403 8.24 -20.54 0.21
C GLY A 403 7.62 -19.17 0.51
N ALA A 404 7.08 -18.46 -0.49
CA ALA A 404 6.33 -17.23 -0.33
C ALA A 404 4.83 -17.46 -0.58
N ALA A 405 3.97 -16.78 0.18
CA ALA A 405 2.54 -16.75 -0.11
C ALA A 405 2.26 -15.97 -1.40
N TYR A 406 1.11 -16.22 -2.02
CA TYR A 406 0.72 -15.55 -3.27
C TYR A 406 -0.73 -15.08 -3.23
N TRP A 407 -0.97 -13.82 -3.65
CA TRP A 407 -2.30 -13.28 -3.89
C TRP A 407 -2.51 -13.02 -5.38
N ASP A 408 -3.62 -13.51 -5.92
CA ASP A 408 -3.91 -13.51 -7.35
C ASP A 408 -4.76 -12.30 -7.75
N LEU A 409 -4.12 -11.15 -7.90
CA LEU A 409 -4.77 -9.90 -8.30
C LEU A 409 -5.45 -10.01 -9.68
N TYR A 410 -4.86 -10.75 -10.62
CA TYR A 410 -5.45 -10.99 -11.92
C TYR A 410 -6.80 -11.70 -11.81
N ARG A 411 -6.86 -12.76 -11.01
CA ARG A 411 -8.08 -13.54 -10.78
C ARG A 411 -9.13 -12.73 -10.01
N MET A 412 -8.72 -11.96 -9.00
CA MET A 412 -9.59 -11.07 -8.22
C MET A 412 -10.27 -10.04 -9.13
N MET A 413 -9.60 -9.53 -10.14
CA MET A 413 -10.17 -8.60 -11.11
C MET A 413 -11.22 -9.24 -12.04
N GLY A 414 -11.27 -10.58 -12.13
CA GLY A 414 -12.12 -11.34 -13.05
C GLY A 414 -11.36 -12.03 -14.18
N GLY A 415 -10.02 -12.04 -14.15
CA GLY A 415 -9.17 -12.76 -15.10
C GLY A 415 -9.11 -12.12 -16.49
N GLU A 416 -9.09 -12.97 -17.51
CA GLU A 416 -8.91 -12.54 -18.91
C GLU A 416 -9.99 -11.56 -19.39
N ASN A 417 -9.56 -10.44 -19.98
CA ASN A 417 -10.40 -9.35 -20.48
C ASN A 417 -11.17 -8.56 -19.40
N SER A 418 -10.84 -8.72 -18.13
CA SER A 418 -11.46 -7.97 -17.05
C SER A 418 -11.10 -6.47 -17.08
N MET A 419 -9.91 -6.11 -17.52
CA MET A 419 -9.47 -4.70 -17.60
C MET A 419 -10.43 -3.84 -18.43
N GLY A 420 -10.98 -4.36 -19.51
CA GLY A 420 -11.96 -3.66 -20.32
C GLY A 420 -13.27 -3.36 -19.58
N GLN A 421 -13.67 -4.23 -18.65
CA GLN A 421 -14.83 -4.03 -17.78
C GLN A 421 -14.51 -3.01 -16.67
N TRP A 422 -13.31 -3.06 -16.10
CA TRP A 422 -12.83 -2.12 -15.08
C TRP A 422 -12.77 -0.68 -15.59
N VAL A 423 -12.35 -0.48 -16.84
CA VAL A 423 -12.36 0.85 -17.49
C VAL A 423 -13.80 1.37 -17.72
N LYS A 424 -14.74 0.48 -18.04
CA LYS A 424 -16.14 0.85 -18.33
C LYS A 424 -17.02 0.96 -17.09
N HIS A 425 -16.53 0.52 -15.92
CA HIS A 425 -17.30 0.61 -14.67
C HIS A 425 -17.65 2.05 -14.30
N VAL A 426 -18.69 2.26 -13.53
CA VAL A 426 -19.14 3.60 -13.09
C VAL A 426 -19.18 3.65 -11.55
N PRO A 427 -18.29 4.43 -10.90
CA PRO A 427 -17.13 5.14 -11.46
C PRO A 427 -16.08 4.16 -12.04
N PRO A 428 -15.24 4.58 -13.01
CA PRO A 428 -14.28 3.68 -13.63
C PRO A 428 -13.23 3.21 -12.62
N TYR A 429 -12.91 1.91 -12.64
CA TYR A 429 -11.90 1.30 -11.76
C TYR A 429 -10.50 1.35 -12.38
N ALA A 430 -10.38 1.46 -13.69
CA ALA A 430 -9.10 1.59 -14.37
C ALA A 430 -9.09 2.81 -15.32
N GLY A 431 -7.90 3.31 -15.59
CA GLY A 431 -7.67 4.44 -16.49
C GLY A 431 -7.84 4.07 -17.96
N PRO A 432 -7.94 5.08 -18.85
CA PRO A 432 -8.08 4.89 -20.30
C PRO A 432 -6.82 4.27 -20.93
N ASP A 433 -5.71 4.18 -20.20
CA ASP A 433 -4.50 3.47 -20.61
C ASP A 433 -4.63 1.95 -20.52
N HIS A 434 -5.70 1.45 -19.90
CA HIS A 434 -5.99 0.03 -19.68
C HIS A 434 -4.88 -0.69 -18.89
N ILE A 435 -4.21 0.03 -18.00
CA ILE A 435 -3.11 -0.48 -17.15
C ILE A 435 -3.30 -0.06 -15.71
N HIS A 436 -3.38 1.26 -15.46
CA HIS A 436 -3.37 1.79 -14.10
C HIS A 436 -4.76 1.92 -13.49
N PHE A 437 -4.86 1.63 -12.20
CA PHE A 437 -6.09 1.82 -11.45
C PHE A 437 -6.39 3.30 -11.24
N THR A 438 -7.68 3.65 -11.29
CA THR A 438 -8.18 4.92 -10.73
C THR A 438 -8.16 4.84 -9.19
N PRO A 439 -8.40 5.96 -8.48
CA PRO A 439 -8.58 5.89 -7.02
C PRO A 439 -9.70 4.94 -6.56
N ALA A 440 -10.79 4.82 -7.34
CA ALA A 440 -11.88 3.90 -7.05
C ALA A 440 -11.47 2.43 -7.22
N GLY A 441 -10.74 2.11 -8.31
CA GLY A 441 -10.24 0.76 -8.55
C GLY A 441 -9.15 0.36 -7.56
N ALA A 442 -8.24 1.27 -7.24
CA ALA A 442 -7.22 1.01 -6.22
C ALA A 442 -7.82 0.73 -4.84
N ARG A 443 -8.88 1.46 -4.46
CA ARG A 443 -9.65 1.18 -3.24
C ARG A 443 -10.28 -0.21 -3.29
N LYS A 444 -10.92 -0.58 -4.40
CA LYS A 444 -11.49 -1.93 -4.56
C LYS A 444 -10.44 -3.03 -4.38
N VAL A 445 -9.24 -2.82 -4.94
CA VAL A 445 -8.11 -3.75 -4.76
C VAL A 445 -7.66 -3.78 -3.29
N GLY A 446 -7.49 -2.61 -2.67
CA GLY A 446 -7.06 -2.48 -1.27
C GLY A 446 -8.07 -3.12 -0.31
N GLU A 447 -9.36 -2.87 -0.50
CA GLU A 447 -10.44 -3.49 0.30
C GLU A 447 -10.47 -5.01 0.14
N ALA A 448 -10.36 -5.55 -1.09
CA ALA A 448 -10.32 -6.99 -1.33
C ALA A 448 -9.07 -7.65 -0.72
N PHE A 449 -7.94 -6.94 -0.71
CA PHE A 449 -6.69 -7.46 -0.15
C PHE A 449 -6.66 -7.42 1.38
N SER A 450 -7.39 -6.51 2.01
CA SER A 450 -7.42 -6.34 3.47
C SER A 450 -8.49 -7.17 4.18
N GLN A 451 -9.37 -7.85 3.46
CA GLN A 451 -10.37 -8.80 3.98
C GLN A 451 -9.75 -10.14 4.33
#